data_22e624267e14fe941952ea07015e4252
#
_entry.id   22e624267e14fe941952ea07015e4252
#
_cell.length_a   1.000
_cell.length_b   1.000
_cell.length_c   1.000
_cell.angle_alpha   90.00
_cell.angle_beta   90.00
_cell.angle_gamma   90.00
#
_symmetry.space_group_name_H-M   'P 1'
#
loop_
_entity.id
_entity.type
_entity.pdbx_description
1 polymer ?
#
loop_
_entity_poly.entity_id
_entity_poly.type
_entity_poly.pdbx_seq_one_letter_code
_entity_poly.pdbx_strand_id
1 'polypeptide(L)'
;MRLVSYLPALFATILGCRPPAPPDTSAAARQAIDVANANWPRLTAAGHADSIADFYHPSALLLPPNMLPLHGRDSIRAFFGVMNGMSSPPPVLTLRAESVWASGPMAVELGRWHFAWPAGAKRPPGAPAVDSGKYIVRWVKENGRWLMAQDIWNSDIALPQPQH
;
A
#
# COMPACT_ATOMS: atom_id res chain seq x y z
N MET A 1 -14.77 -2.34 77.40
CA MET A 1 -15.33 -2.99 76.16
C MET A 1 -15.42 -1.94 75.06
N ARG A 2 -14.50 -1.98 74.08
CA ARG A 2 -14.50 -1.06 72.94
C ARG A 2 -15.13 -1.80 71.77
N LEU A 3 -16.26 -1.33 71.27
CA LEU A 3 -16.87 -1.81 70.03
C LEU A 3 -16.06 -1.26 68.82
N VAL A 4 -15.53 -2.16 68.04
CA VAL A 4 -14.91 -1.84 66.76
C VAL A 4 -15.99 -2.02 65.68
N SER A 5 -16.44 -0.88 65.12
CA SER A 5 -17.38 -0.87 63.98
C SER A 5 -16.63 -1.11 62.70
N TYR A 6 -16.87 -2.23 62.03
CA TYR A 6 -16.41 -2.50 60.67
C TYR A 6 -17.37 -1.88 59.66
N LEU A 7 -16.88 -0.89 58.90
CA LEU A 7 -17.58 -0.37 57.71
C LEU A 7 -17.26 -1.29 56.51
N PRO A 8 -18.24 -1.84 55.82
CA PRO A 8 -17.95 -2.59 54.60
C PRO A 8 -17.57 -1.62 53.45
N ALA A 9 -16.38 -1.80 52.91
CA ALA A 9 -15.96 -1.10 51.71
C ALA A 9 -16.75 -1.63 50.49
N LEU A 10 -17.60 -0.77 49.92
CA LEU A 10 -18.36 -1.07 48.71
C LEU A 10 -17.40 -0.96 47.51
N PHE A 11 -16.94 -2.08 46.98
CA PHE A 11 -16.18 -2.12 45.73
C PHE A 11 -17.18 -1.92 44.58
N ALA A 12 -17.24 -0.70 44.02
CA ALA A 12 -17.94 -0.43 42.77
C ALA A 12 -17.08 -0.96 41.60
N THR A 13 -17.48 -2.11 41.06
CA THR A 13 -16.90 -2.61 39.78
C THR A 13 -17.39 -1.72 38.65
N ILE A 14 -16.53 -0.84 38.13
CA ILE A 14 -16.80 -0.09 36.93
C ILE A 14 -16.69 -1.10 35.74
N LEU A 15 -17.85 -1.61 35.31
CA LEU A 15 -17.94 -2.30 34.01
C LEU A 15 -17.65 -1.25 32.92
N GLY A 16 -16.41 -1.13 32.51
CA GLY A 16 -16.04 -0.29 31.38
C GLY A 16 -16.72 -0.81 30.10
N CYS A 17 -17.70 -0.08 29.57
CA CYS A 17 -18.25 -0.34 28.24
C CYS A 17 -17.13 -0.19 27.21
N ARG A 18 -16.54 -1.32 26.79
CA ARG A 18 -15.63 -1.33 25.66
C ARG A 18 -16.46 -1.07 24.40
N PRO A 19 -16.15 -0.05 23.59
CA PRO A 19 -16.86 0.17 22.34
C PRO A 19 -16.79 -1.10 21.48
N PRO A 20 -17.84 -1.44 20.72
CA PRO A 20 -17.82 -2.59 19.83
C PRO A 20 -16.66 -2.47 18.84
N ALA A 21 -16.04 -3.60 18.52
CA ALA A 21 -14.98 -3.62 17.51
C ALA A 21 -15.56 -3.15 16.16
N PRO A 22 -14.78 -2.37 15.36
CA PRO A 22 -15.22 -2.01 14.03
C PRO A 22 -15.55 -3.27 13.21
N PRO A 23 -16.54 -3.19 12.28
CA PRO A 23 -16.91 -4.34 11.46
C PRO A 23 -15.74 -4.79 10.59
N ASP A 24 -15.60 -6.10 10.42
CA ASP A 24 -14.68 -6.67 9.42
C ASP A 24 -15.23 -6.38 8.02
N THR A 25 -14.49 -5.59 7.25
CA THR A 25 -14.83 -5.19 5.88
C THR A 25 -13.86 -5.77 4.86
N SER A 26 -13.05 -6.77 5.23
CA SER A 26 -11.97 -7.32 4.42
C SER A 26 -12.43 -7.84 3.05
N ALA A 27 -13.59 -8.51 2.97
CA ALA A 27 -14.10 -9.02 1.70
C ALA A 27 -14.43 -7.90 0.70
N ALA A 28 -15.11 -6.84 1.15
CA ALA A 28 -15.44 -5.68 0.30
C ALA A 28 -14.20 -4.86 -0.08
N ALA A 29 -13.25 -4.70 0.85
CA ALA A 29 -11.98 -4.06 0.58
C ALA A 29 -11.17 -4.88 -0.44
N ARG A 30 -11.07 -6.20 -0.27
CA ARG A 30 -10.39 -7.11 -1.18
C ARG A 30 -10.91 -6.99 -2.61
N GLN A 31 -12.22 -7.00 -2.81
CA GLN A 31 -12.82 -6.85 -4.13
C GLN A 31 -12.42 -5.53 -4.80
N ALA A 32 -12.47 -4.41 -4.07
CA ALA A 32 -12.10 -3.10 -4.61
C ALA A 32 -10.60 -3.01 -4.93
N ILE A 33 -9.74 -3.58 -4.09
CA ILE A 33 -8.30 -3.63 -4.27
C ILE A 33 -7.92 -4.50 -5.47
N ASP A 34 -8.55 -5.68 -5.64
CA ASP A 34 -8.32 -6.54 -6.79
C ASP A 34 -8.67 -5.85 -8.11
N VAL A 35 -9.75 -5.04 -8.14
CA VAL A 35 -10.10 -4.21 -9.30
C VAL A 35 -9.03 -3.14 -9.56
N ALA A 36 -8.51 -2.47 -8.53
CA ALA A 36 -7.43 -1.50 -8.67
C ALA A 36 -6.16 -2.16 -9.23
N ASN A 37 -5.75 -3.29 -8.65
CA ASN A 37 -4.57 -4.05 -9.06
C ASN A 37 -4.68 -4.60 -10.49
N ALA A 38 -5.86 -4.96 -10.96
CA ALA A 38 -6.08 -5.38 -12.35
C ALA A 38 -5.95 -4.21 -13.35
N ASN A 39 -6.27 -2.98 -12.94
CA ASN A 39 -6.18 -1.80 -13.81
C ASN A 39 -4.76 -1.21 -13.84
N TRP A 40 -4.03 -1.27 -12.74
CA TRP A 40 -2.72 -0.66 -12.58
C TRP A 40 -1.71 -1.01 -13.68
N PRO A 41 -1.46 -2.30 -14.02
CA PRO A 41 -0.50 -2.68 -15.05
C PRO A 41 -0.82 -2.06 -16.41
N ARG A 42 -2.10 -2.00 -16.76
CA ARG A 42 -2.56 -1.43 -18.03
C ARG A 42 -2.33 0.09 -18.10
N LEU A 43 -2.58 0.80 -17.00
CA LEU A 43 -2.36 2.24 -16.91
C LEU A 43 -0.87 2.57 -16.95
N THR A 44 -0.03 1.75 -16.30
CA THR A 44 1.43 1.87 -16.35
C THR A 44 1.93 1.65 -17.78
N ALA A 45 1.48 0.59 -18.46
CA ALA A 45 1.86 0.31 -19.83
C ALA A 45 1.42 1.40 -20.82
N ALA A 46 0.30 2.07 -20.55
CA ALA A 46 -0.20 3.17 -21.35
C ALA A 46 0.42 4.55 -21.01
N GLY A 47 1.24 4.62 -19.96
CA GLY A 47 1.87 5.87 -19.52
C GLY A 47 0.91 6.86 -18.85
N HIS A 48 -0.25 6.41 -18.36
CA HIS A 48 -1.31 7.26 -17.81
C HIS A 48 -1.02 7.65 -16.35
N ALA A 49 -0.03 8.50 -16.12
CA ALA A 49 0.39 8.94 -14.78
C ALA A 49 -0.74 9.62 -13.97
N ASP A 50 -1.61 10.37 -14.62
CA ASP A 50 -2.77 10.99 -13.96
C ASP A 50 -3.73 9.93 -13.42
N SER A 51 -4.09 8.95 -14.24
CA SER A 51 -4.98 7.85 -13.85
C SER A 51 -4.36 6.98 -12.74
N ILE A 52 -3.04 6.80 -12.74
CA ILE A 52 -2.32 6.12 -11.66
C ILE A 52 -2.42 6.95 -10.37
N ALA A 53 -2.16 8.26 -10.45
CA ALA A 53 -2.23 9.15 -9.30
C ALA A 53 -3.64 9.21 -8.68
N ASP A 54 -4.70 8.97 -9.44
CA ASP A 54 -6.09 8.95 -8.95
C ASP A 54 -6.41 7.79 -8.01
N PHE A 55 -5.57 6.76 -7.96
CA PHE A 55 -5.65 5.70 -6.93
C PHE A 55 -5.13 6.16 -5.58
N TYR A 56 -4.35 7.25 -5.52
CA TYR A 56 -3.77 7.74 -4.28
C TYR A 56 -4.65 8.79 -3.60
N HIS A 57 -4.64 8.76 -2.28
CA HIS A 57 -5.22 9.82 -1.47
C HIS A 57 -4.48 11.15 -1.73
N PRO A 58 -5.14 12.33 -1.65
CA PRO A 58 -4.47 13.61 -1.87
C PRO A 58 -3.21 13.83 -1.03
N SER A 59 -3.20 13.33 0.22
CA SER A 59 -2.05 13.38 1.14
C SER A 59 -1.27 12.06 1.23
N ALA A 60 -1.30 11.23 0.20
CA ALA A 60 -0.62 9.94 0.21
C ALA A 60 0.89 10.06 0.38
N LEU A 61 1.49 8.99 0.90
CA LEU A 61 2.93 8.82 1.03
C LEU A 61 3.36 7.63 0.16
N LEU A 62 4.21 7.89 -0.83
CA LEU A 62 4.85 6.87 -1.63
C LEU A 62 6.29 6.68 -1.16
N LEU A 63 6.69 5.43 -0.94
CA LEU A 63 7.98 5.04 -0.38
C LEU A 63 8.74 4.15 -1.38
N PRO A 64 9.28 4.73 -2.47
CA PRO A 64 10.03 3.96 -3.46
C PRO A 64 11.33 3.40 -2.87
N PRO A 65 11.82 2.24 -3.33
CA PRO A 65 13.08 1.70 -2.85
C PRO A 65 14.25 2.64 -3.18
N ASN A 66 15.15 2.82 -2.21
CA ASN A 66 16.37 3.63 -2.33
C ASN A 66 16.15 5.10 -2.72
N MET A 67 14.97 5.66 -2.44
CA MET A 67 14.62 7.05 -2.68
C MET A 67 14.02 7.69 -1.43
N LEU A 68 14.03 9.02 -1.39
CA LEU A 68 13.29 9.76 -0.36
C LEU A 68 11.77 9.58 -0.55
N PRO A 69 11.00 9.64 0.55
CA PRO A 69 9.55 9.61 0.48
C PRO A 69 8.97 10.70 -0.40
N LEU A 70 7.95 10.38 -1.17
CA LEU A 70 7.19 11.32 -1.98
C LEU A 70 5.86 11.62 -1.29
N HIS A 71 5.58 12.89 -1.07
CA HIS A 71 4.41 13.36 -0.34
C HIS A 71 3.38 13.97 -1.29
N GLY A 72 2.15 13.47 -1.19
CA GLY A 72 1.00 13.97 -1.91
C GLY A 72 0.88 13.46 -3.36
N ARG A 73 -0.36 13.46 -3.84
CA ARG A 73 -0.74 12.94 -5.16
C ARG A 73 0.05 13.58 -6.31
N ASP A 74 0.34 14.88 -6.23
CA ASP A 74 1.02 15.59 -7.32
C ASP A 74 2.49 15.13 -7.47
N SER A 75 3.21 14.93 -6.37
CA SER A 75 4.56 14.37 -6.39
C SER A 75 4.56 12.93 -6.93
N ILE A 76 3.55 12.15 -6.56
CA ILE A 76 3.35 10.78 -7.03
C ILE A 76 3.06 10.75 -8.53
N ARG A 77 2.21 11.66 -9.03
CA ARG A 77 1.95 11.84 -10.46
C ARG A 77 3.24 12.13 -11.24
N ALA A 78 4.02 13.10 -10.75
CA ALA A 78 5.28 13.46 -11.38
C ALA A 78 6.25 12.28 -11.43
N PHE A 79 6.35 11.51 -10.35
CA PHE A 79 7.19 10.31 -10.27
C PHE A 79 6.80 9.28 -11.33
N PHE A 80 5.51 8.91 -11.44
CA PHE A 80 5.07 7.93 -12.44
C PHE A 80 5.18 8.48 -13.86
N GLY A 81 5.03 9.78 -14.07
CA GLY A 81 5.29 10.44 -15.37
C GLY A 81 6.73 10.24 -15.83
N VAL A 82 7.70 10.43 -14.94
CA VAL A 82 9.12 10.18 -15.22
C VAL A 82 9.38 8.68 -15.46
N MET A 83 8.89 7.82 -14.56
CA MET A 83 9.11 6.37 -14.65
C MET A 83 8.59 5.78 -15.97
N ASN A 84 7.39 6.20 -16.40
CA ASN A 84 6.79 5.74 -17.64
C ASN A 84 7.61 6.14 -18.87
N GLY A 85 8.34 7.28 -18.85
CA GLY A 85 9.21 7.72 -19.91
C GLY A 85 10.59 7.04 -19.98
N MET A 86 10.98 6.30 -18.93
CA MET A 86 12.33 5.70 -18.84
C MET A 86 12.49 4.40 -19.61
N SER A 87 11.42 3.78 -20.11
CA SER A 87 11.45 2.50 -20.82
C SER A 87 10.59 2.52 -22.08
N SER A 88 11.04 1.78 -23.10
CA SER A 88 10.31 1.62 -24.36
C SER A 88 10.71 0.31 -25.04
N PRO A 89 9.75 -0.59 -25.33
CA PRO A 89 8.40 -0.62 -24.78
C PRO A 89 8.39 -0.74 -23.25
N PRO A 90 7.27 -0.40 -22.58
CA PRO A 90 7.15 -0.51 -21.13
C PRO A 90 7.22 -1.96 -20.67
N PRO A 91 7.56 -2.21 -19.40
CA PRO A 91 7.55 -3.55 -18.83
C PRO A 91 6.13 -4.10 -18.72
N VAL A 92 6.01 -5.42 -18.80
CA VAL A 92 4.79 -6.13 -18.40
C VAL A 92 4.82 -6.24 -16.88
N LEU A 93 3.93 -5.51 -16.22
CA LEU A 93 3.77 -5.51 -14.77
C LEU A 93 2.63 -6.45 -14.38
N THR A 94 2.82 -7.19 -13.30
CA THR A 94 1.78 -7.99 -12.64
C THR A 94 1.75 -7.67 -11.16
N LEU A 95 0.58 -7.43 -10.62
CA LEU A 95 0.33 -7.25 -9.19
C LEU A 95 -0.57 -8.38 -8.69
N ARG A 96 -0.25 -8.91 -7.51
CA ARG A 96 -1.02 -9.96 -6.87
C ARG A 96 -1.13 -9.66 -5.37
N ALA A 97 -2.34 -9.32 -4.92
CA ALA A 97 -2.64 -9.24 -3.50
C ALA A 97 -2.63 -10.65 -2.89
N GLU A 98 -1.80 -10.87 -1.89
CA GLU A 98 -1.73 -12.14 -1.14
C GLU A 98 -2.70 -12.12 0.05
N SER A 99 -2.73 -11.00 0.77
CA SER A 99 -3.61 -10.81 1.92
C SER A 99 -4.16 -9.40 1.96
N VAL A 100 -5.41 -9.27 2.39
CA VAL A 100 -6.06 -8.00 2.68
C VAL A 100 -6.77 -8.11 4.02
N TRP A 101 -6.48 -7.19 4.92
CA TRP A 101 -7.15 -7.04 6.20
C TRP A 101 -7.81 -5.68 6.25
N ALA A 102 -9.08 -5.61 6.64
CA ALA A 102 -9.78 -4.34 6.75
C ALA A 102 -10.64 -4.26 8.00
N SER A 103 -10.70 -3.08 8.57
CA SER A 103 -11.55 -2.74 9.71
C SER A 103 -12.11 -1.34 9.50
N GLY A 104 -13.42 -1.25 9.31
CA GLY A 104 -14.07 0.01 8.97
C GLY A 104 -13.53 0.63 7.68
N PRO A 105 -13.10 1.91 7.71
CA PRO A 105 -12.64 2.62 6.53
C PRO A 105 -11.15 2.42 6.22
N MET A 106 -10.47 1.50 6.87
CA MET A 106 -9.03 1.24 6.67
C MET A 106 -8.79 -0.19 6.24
N ALA A 107 -7.87 -0.39 5.29
CA ALA A 107 -7.37 -1.71 4.92
C ALA A 107 -5.85 -1.70 4.78
N VAL A 108 -5.26 -2.88 4.96
CA VAL A 108 -3.86 -3.15 4.64
C VAL A 108 -3.81 -4.30 3.66
N GLU A 109 -3.10 -4.09 2.57
CA GLU A 109 -2.80 -5.07 1.56
C GLU A 109 -1.34 -5.48 1.66
N LEU A 110 -1.07 -6.78 1.65
CA LEU A 110 0.23 -7.38 1.41
C LEU A 110 0.18 -8.06 0.06
N GLY A 111 1.15 -7.81 -0.80
CA GLY A 111 1.18 -8.41 -2.12
C GLY A 111 2.57 -8.57 -2.72
N ARG A 112 2.57 -9.12 -3.90
CA ARG A 112 3.76 -9.30 -4.71
C ARG A 112 3.59 -8.63 -6.06
N TRP A 113 4.69 -8.10 -6.57
CA TRP A 113 4.79 -7.56 -7.91
C TRP A 113 5.85 -8.32 -8.71
N HIS A 114 5.64 -8.35 -10.01
CA HIS A 114 6.60 -8.87 -10.96
C HIS A 114 6.54 -8.00 -12.20
N PHE A 115 7.69 -7.64 -12.75
CA PHE A 115 7.74 -7.07 -14.09
C PHE A 115 8.85 -7.69 -14.94
N ALA A 116 8.60 -7.70 -16.24
CA ALA A 116 9.54 -8.15 -17.25
C ALA A 116 9.53 -7.17 -18.43
N TRP A 117 10.70 -6.72 -18.87
CA TRP A 117 10.81 -5.96 -20.11
C TRP A 117 10.84 -6.91 -21.30
N PRO A 118 10.12 -6.57 -22.38
CA PRO A 118 10.27 -7.28 -23.66
C PRO A 118 11.71 -7.29 -24.14
N ALA A 119 12.06 -8.30 -24.92
CA ALA A 119 13.40 -8.38 -25.53
C ALA A 119 13.69 -7.13 -26.36
N GLY A 120 14.88 -6.55 -26.20
CA GLY A 120 15.30 -5.33 -26.90
C GLY A 120 14.70 -4.02 -26.34
N ALA A 121 13.90 -4.06 -25.27
CA ALA A 121 13.38 -2.84 -24.67
C ALA A 121 14.51 -1.95 -24.13
N LYS A 122 14.38 -0.64 -24.37
CA LYS A 122 15.19 0.36 -23.66
C LYS A 122 14.77 0.36 -22.20
N ARG A 123 15.73 0.22 -21.29
CA ARG A 123 15.52 0.15 -19.84
C ARG A 123 16.35 1.22 -19.13
N PRO A 124 15.98 1.62 -17.90
CA PRO A 124 16.85 2.42 -17.06
C PRO A 124 18.23 1.77 -16.89
N PRO A 125 19.31 2.55 -16.82
CA PRO A 125 20.65 2.01 -16.58
C PRO A 125 20.69 1.14 -15.33
N GLY A 126 21.25 -0.07 -15.44
CA GLY A 126 21.35 -1.01 -14.32
C GLY A 126 20.06 -1.77 -13.98
N ALA A 127 18.93 -1.46 -14.61
CA ALA A 127 17.68 -2.19 -14.37
C ALA A 127 17.77 -3.62 -14.94
N PRO A 128 17.43 -4.67 -14.14
CA PRO A 128 17.39 -6.04 -14.62
C PRO A 128 16.28 -6.22 -15.66
N ALA A 129 16.38 -7.20 -16.54
CA ALA A 129 15.36 -7.50 -17.54
C ALA A 129 14.07 -8.01 -16.93
N VAL A 130 14.19 -8.66 -15.79
CA VAL A 130 13.08 -9.19 -14.99
C VAL A 130 13.36 -8.84 -13.54
N ASP A 131 12.33 -8.40 -12.81
CA ASP A 131 12.42 -8.17 -11.38
C ASP A 131 11.10 -8.54 -10.71
N SER A 132 11.17 -8.86 -9.44
CA SER A 132 10.02 -9.15 -8.59
C SER A 132 10.27 -8.68 -7.17
N GLY A 133 9.19 -8.50 -6.45
CA GLY A 133 9.29 -8.08 -5.07
C GLY A 133 7.96 -8.18 -4.33
N LYS A 134 7.95 -7.53 -3.21
CA LYS A 134 6.80 -7.46 -2.30
C LYS A 134 6.45 -6.02 -2.02
N TYR A 135 5.20 -5.81 -1.65
CA TYR A 135 4.68 -4.50 -1.31
C TYR A 135 3.69 -4.58 -0.15
N ILE A 136 3.54 -3.47 0.53
CA ILE A 136 2.46 -3.23 1.49
C ILE A 136 1.82 -1.90 1.13
N VAL A 137 0.50 -1.90 1.00
CA VAL A 137 -0.29 -0.69 0.80
C VAL A 137 -1.30 -0.55 1.94
N ARG A 138 -1.30 0.62 2.58
CA ARG A 138 -2.40 1.02 3.45
C ARG A 138 -3.41 1.82 2.64
N TRP A 139 -4.63 1.34 2.64
CA TRP A 139 -5.79 1.94 1.99
C TRP A 139 -6.67 2.66 2.98
N VAL A 140 -7.32 3.72 2.53
CA VAL A 140 -8.38 4.42 3.26
C VAL A 140 -9.62 4.50 2.38
N LYS A 141 -10.80 4.34 2.99
CA LYS A 141 -12.07 4.49 2.30
C LYS A 141 -12.62 5.90 2.56
N GLU A 142 -12.71 6.69 1.51
CA GLU A 142 -13.23 8.04 1.57
C GLU A 142 -14.25 8.24 0.44
N ASN A 143 -15.41 8.81 0.77
CA ASN A 143 -16.52 9.05 -0.18
C ASN A 143 -16.89 7.78 -1.00
N GLY A 144 -16.87 6.61 -0.36
CA GLY A 144 -17.18 5.33 -0.98
C GLY A 144 -16.05 4.68 -1.78
N ARG A 145 -14.93 5.36 -1.99
CA ARG A 145 -13.76 4.89 -2.77
C ARG A 145 -12.63 4.46 -1.84
N TRP A 146 -11.95 3.38 -2.19
CA TRP A 146 -10.67 3.01 -1.57
C TRP A 146 -9.52 3.72 -2.29
N LEU A 147 -8.67 4.41 -1.50
CA LEU A 147 -7.52 5.17 -1.98
C LEU A 147 -6.26 4.72 -1.24
N MET A 148 -5.15 4.62 -1.95
CA MET A 148 -3.84 4.31 -1.37
C MET A 148 -3.36 5.50 -0.53
N ALA A 149 -3.13 5.29 0.76
CA ALA A 149 -2.66 6.34 1.66
C ALA A 149 -1.17 6.22 1.97
N GLN A 150 -0.65 5.01 2.10
CA GLN A 150 0.79 4.70 2.09
C GLN A 150 1.03 3.52 1.17
N ASP A 151 2.12 3.61 0.39
CA ASP A 151 2.53 2.57 -0.54
C ASP A 151 4.05 2.40 -0.45
N ILE A 152 4.50 1.20 -0.12
CA ILE A 152 5.90 0.83 -0.02
C ILE A 152 6.15 -0.50 -0.72
N TRP A 153 7.22 -0.56 -1.48
CA TRP A 153 7.67 -1.82 -2.10
C TRP A 153 9.18 -1.94 -2.06
N ASN A 154 9.66 -3.15 -2.30
CA ASN A 154 11.07 -3.42 -2.52
C ASN A 154 11.27 -4.60 -3.47
N SER A 155 12.42 -4.62 -4.13
CA SER A 155 12.87 -5.76 -4.94
C SER A 155 13.32 -6.93 -4.06
N ASP A 156 13.20 -8.15 -4.58
CA ASP A 156 13.80 -9.36 -4.01
C ASP A 156 15.22 -9.60 -4.56
N ILE A 157 15.65 -8.80 -5.55
CA ILE A 157 17.02 -8.85 -6.07
C ILE A 157 17.96 -8.12 -5.10
N ALA A 158 19.01 -8.81 -4.66
CA ALA A 158 20.03 -8.21 -3.80
C ALA A 158 20.76 -7.07 -4.52
N LEU A 159 21.03 -5.98 -3.80
CA LEU A 159 21.89 -4.93 -4.33
C LEU A 159 23.31 -5.48 -4.57
N PRO A 160 24.03 -4.99 -5.61
CA PRO A 160 25.43 -5.33 -5.79
C PRO A 160 26.22 -5.02 -4.54
N GLN A 161 26.98 -6.00 -4.04
CA GLN A 161 27.87 -5.77 -2.91
C GLN A 161 29.05 -4.89 -3.37
N PRO A 162 29.49 -3.90 -2.56
CA PRO A 162 30.70 -3.18 -2.82
C PRO A 162 31.86 -4.18 -2.93
N GLN A 163 32.60 -4.13 -4.00
CA GLN A 163 33.86 -4.89 -4.11
C GLN A 163 34.89 -4.19 -3.21
N HIS A 164 35.30 -4.87 -2.15
CA HIS A 164 36.39 -4.42 -1.26
C HIS A 164 37.75 -4.73 -1.85
#